data_bccc18099f1f0a6c3fd1c56df199ab43
#
_entry.id   bccc18099f1f0a6c3fd1c56df199ab43
#
_cell.length_a   1.000
_cell.length_b   1.000
_cell.length_c   1.000
_cell.angle_alpha   90.00
_cell.angle_beta   90.00
_cell.angle_gamma   90.00
#
_symmetry.space_group_name_H-M   'P 1'
#
loop_
_entity.id
_entity.type
_entity.pdbx_description
1 polymer ?
#
loop_
_entity_poly.entity_id
_entity_poly.type
_entity_poly.pdbx_seq_one_letter_code
_entity_poly.pdbx_strand_id
1 'polypeptide(L)'
;MAEMKTKLNDRLVSDFLNKIADPQMREDCNTVIDIMKSAAGAEPRMWGSAIIGFGEYTMTYPNGRAIPWMVIGFSPRKQNITLYTGSSFPEHDQLLAGLGKHSTGKGCLYIKRLSDVNIPTLQKLVNASVKHRLAESADHKSSPAKPGKKKPGKKTANKSVKSKATRRSTSAKTSSRKSAPKATARKRSRA
;
A
#
# COMPACT_ATOMS: atom_id res chain seq x y z
N MET A 1 -17.68 -3.82 9.97
CA MET A 1 -16.64 -4.04 8.93
C MET A 1 -15.98 -2.72 8.62
N ALA A 2 -14.65 -2.64 8.59
CA ALA A 2 -13.97 -1.39 8.29
C ALA A 2 -14.20 -1.00 6.82
N GLU A 3 -14.72 0.18 6.61
CA GLU A 3 -14.95 0.74 5.27
C GLU A 3 -13.62 1.11 4.62
N MET A 4 -13.47 0.84 3.32
CA MET A 4 -12.24 1.20 2.61
C MET A 4 -12.13 2.72 2.47
N LYS A 5 -11.00 3.25 2.94
CA LYS A 5 -10.68 4.69 2.85
C LYS A 5 -10.37 5.15 1.41
N THR A 6 -9.95 4.23 0.54
CA THR A 6 -9.59 4.53 -0.84
C THR A 6 -10.72 4.05 -1.76
N LYS A 7 -11.59 4.97 -2.13
CA LYS A 7 -12.69 4.75 -3.09
C LYS A 7 -12.56 5.78 -4.21
N LEU A 8 -13.05 5.41 -5.39
CA LEU A 8 -13.24 6.34 -6.48
C LEU A 8 -14.16 7.49 -6.04
N ASN A 9 -13.85 8.71 -6.45
CA ASN A 9 -14.67 9.89 -6.16
C ASN A 9 -14.59 10.90 -7.32
N ASP A 10 -15.49 11.89 -7.30
CA ASP A 10 -15.69 12.86 -8.38
C ASP A 10 -14.84 14.14 -8.24
N ARG A 11 -13.83 14.16 -7.37
CA ARG A 11 -12.94 15.31 -7.23
C ARG A 11 -12.13 15.49 -8.50
N LEU A 12 -11.95 16.74 -8.92
CA LEU A 12 -11.14 17.05 -10.08
C LEU A 12 -9.65 16.79 -9.80
N VAL A 13 -8.99 16.10 -10.71
CA VAL A 13 -7.54 15.85 -10.65
C VAL A 13 -6.77 17.16 -10.75
N SER A 14 -7.23 18.12 -11.56
CA SER A 14 -6.66 19.46 -11.67
C SER A 14 -6.63 20.20 -10.35
N ASP A 15 -7.72 20.16 -9.59
CA ASP A 15 -7.80 20.81 -8.28
C ASP A 15 -6.85 20.19 -7.26
N PHE A 16 -6.61 18.89 -7.40
CA PHE A 16 -5.64 18.19 -6.56
C PHE A 16 -4.20 18.58 -6.92
N LEU A 17 -3.86 18.61 -8.22
CA LEU A 17 -2.54 19.00 -8.70
C LEU A 17 -2.21 20.47 -8.38
N ASN A 18 -3.18 21.36 -8.48
CA ASN A 18 -3.00 22.78 -8.16
C ASN A 18 -2.64 23.05 -6.69
N LYS A 19 -2.93 22.10 -5.78
CA LYS A 19 -2.52 22.17 -4.37
C LYS A 19 -1.08 21.75 -4.10
N ILE A 20 -0.39 21.21 -5.10
CA ILE A 20 1.03 20.86 -4.99
C ILE A 20 1.83 22.15 -5.08
N ALA A 21 2.49 22.53 -3.98
CA ALA A 21 3.24 23.79 -3.89
C ALA A 21 4.50 23.80 -4.76
N ASP A 22 5.14 22.65 -4.95
CA ASP A 22 6.37 22.49 -5.74
C ASP A 22 6.03 22.43 -7.25
N PRO A 23 6.42 23.44 -8.06
CA PRO A 23 6.13 23.47 -9.49
C PRO A 23 6.72 22.28 -10.25
N GLN A 24 7.96 21.89 -9.90
CA GLN A 24 8.63 20.76 -10.54
C GLN A 24 7.91 19.43 -10.24
N MET A 25 7.47 19.23 -9.00
CA MET A 25 6.67 18.07 -8.64
C MET A 25 5.35 18.03 -9.43
N ARG A 26 4.75 19.19 -9.69
CA ARG A 26 3.52 19.29 -10.48
C ARG A 26 3.75 18.91 -11.94
N GLU A 27 4.85 19.36 -12.52
CA GLU A 27 5.27 19.01 -13.88
C GLU A 27 5.59 17.52 -14.01
N ASP A 28 6.33 16.95 -13.04
CA ASP A 28 6.61 15.53 -12.95
C ASP A 28 5.28 14.72 -12.88
N CYS A 29 4.30 15.21 -12.11
CA CYS A 29 2.98 14.56 -12.03
C CYS A 29 2.22 14.60 -13.36
N ASN A 30 2.28 15.71 -14.11
CA ASN A 30 1.63 15.79 -15.42
C ASN A 30 2.26 14.79 -16.40
N THR A 31 3.59 14.69 -16.42
CA THR A 31 4.29 13.69 -17.24
C THR A 31 3.90 12.25 -16.85
N VAL A 32 3.77 11.94 -15.55
CA VAL A 32 3.30 10.64 -15.08
C VAL A 32 1.86 10.38 -15.51
N ILE A 33 1.00 11.41 -15.50
CA ILE A 33 -0.39 11.29 -15.98
C ILE A 33 -0.39 10.88 -17.45
N ASP A 34 0.39 11.55 -18.30
CA ASP A 34 0.43 11.26 -19.73
C ASP A 34 0.91 9.82 -20.00
N ILE A 35 1.95 9.38 -19.28
CA ILE A 35 2.47 8.01 -19.36
C ILE A 35 1.39 6.99 -18.96
N MET A 36 0.74 7.19 -17.81
CA MET A 36 -0.24 6.24 -17.29
C MET A 36 -1.55 6.26 -18.07
N LYS A 37 -2.00 7.44 -18.53
CA LYS A 37 -3.16 7.59 -19.40
C LYS A 37 -2.96 6.84 -20.71
N SER A 38 -1.81 7.02 -21.35
CA SER A 38 -1.45 6.31 -22.60
C SER A 38 -1.41 4.79 -22.38
N ALA A 39 -0.83 4.33 -21.29
CA ALA A 39 -0.70 2.89 -20.99
C ALA A 39 -2.04 2.22 -20.65
N ALA A 40 -2.87 2.89 -19.84
CA ALA A 40 -4.15 2.35 -19.38
C ALA A 40 -5.31 2.56 -20.37
N GLY A 41 -5.15 3.48 -21.35
CA GLY A 41 -6.23 3.86 -22.26
C GLY A 41 -7.42 4.47 -21.51
N ALA A 42 -7.20 5.11 -20.37
CA ALA A 42 -8.26 5.59 -19.49
C ALA A 42 -7.91 6.95 -18.88
N GLU A 43 -8.93 7.79 -18.66
CA GLU A 43 -8.78 9.11 -18.05
C GLU A 43 -8.39 9.01 -16.57
N PRO A 44 -7.60 9.99 -16.06
CA PRO A 44 -7.24 10.06 -14.66
C PRO A 44 -8.44 10.35 -13.78
N ARG A 45 -8.61 9.62 -12.68
CA ARG A 45 -9.67 9.82 -11.69
C ARG A 45 -9.10 9.80 -10.27
N MET A 46 -9.76 10.54 -9.37
CA MET A 46 -9.34 10.57 -7.95
C MET A 46 -9.83 9.34 -7.19
N TRP A 47 -8.91 8.74 -6.44
CA TRP A 47 -9.15 7.63 -5.53
C TRP A 47 -8.75 8.04 -4.10
N GLY A 48 -9.74 8.06 -3.20
CA GLY A 48 -9.53 8.57 -1.86
C GLY A 48 -9.12 10.06 -1.86
N SER A 49 -8.20 10.43 -0.97
CA SER A 49 -7.82 11.83 -0.79
C SER A 49 -6.61 12.29 -1.61
N ALA A 50 -5.80 11.36 -2.12
CA ALA A 50 -4.47 11.70 -2.64
C ALA A 50 -3.91 10.76 -3.72
N ILE A 51 -4.73 9.90 -4.31
CA ILE A 51 -4.30 8.98 -5.37
C ILE A 51 -5.00 9.37 -6.67
N ILE A 52 -4.22 9.44 -7.74
CA ILE A 52 -4.69 9.56 -9.11
C ILE A 52 -4.57 8.17 -9.73
N GLY A 53 -5.70 7.59 -10.12
CA GLY A 53 -5.78 6.24 -10.70
C GLY A 53 -6.35 6.26 -12.10
N PHE A 54 -6.04 5.21 -12.87
CA PHE A 54 -6.41 5.02 -14.27
C PHE A 54 -7.03 3.65 -14.46
N GLY A 55 -8.12 3.61 -15.18
CA GLY A 55 -8.91 2.42 -15.39
C GLY A 55 -9.50 1.84 -14.11
N GLU A 56 -10.32 0.83 -14.25
CA GLU A 56 -10.96 0.15 -13.13
C GLU A 56 -11.02 -1.36 -13.39
N TYR A 57 -10.74 -2.16 -12.38
CA TYR A 57 -10.93 -3.60 -12.41
C TYR A 57 -11.48 -4.10 -11.08
N THR A 58 -11.99 -5.31 -11.04
CA THR A 58 -12.46 -5.94 -9.81
C THR A 58 -11.31 -6.73 -9.18
N MET A 59 -10.82 -6.26 -8.06
CA MET A 59 -9.84 -6.98 -7.25
C MET A 59 -10.55 -7.95 -6.31
N THR A 60 -10.23 -9.23 -6.42
CA THR A 60 -10.80 -10.29 -5.57
C THR A 60 -9.79 -10.72 -4.51
N TYR A 61 -10.18 -10.63 -3.25
CA TYR A 61 -9.39 -11.13 -2.12
C TYR A 61 -9.53 -12.65 -1.95
N PRO A 62 -8.56 -13.31 -1.28
CA PRO A 62 -8.62 -14.76 -1.02
C PRO A 62 -9.88 -15.22 -0.25
N ASN A 63 -10.52 -14.30 0.49
CA ASN A 63 -11.78 -14.55 1.21
C ASN A 63 -13.03 -14.39 0.34
N GLY A 64 -12.88 -14.21 -0.97
CA GLY A 64 -13.97 -14.04 -1.92
C GLY A 64 -14.55 -12.62 -2.00
N ARG A 65 -14.05 -11.66 -1.22
CA ARG A 65 -14.49 -10.27 -1.30
C ARG A 65 -13.97 -9.64 -2.59
N ALA A 66 -14.86 -9.13 -3.41
CA ALA A 66 -14.56 -8.38 -4.63
C ALA A 66 -14.75 -6.88 -4.40
N ILE A 67 -13.82 -6.07 -4.86
CA ILE A 67 -13.88 -4.61 -4.76
C ILE A 67 -13.41 -3.97 -6.06
N PRO A 68 -14.01 -2.83 -6.47
CA PRO A 68 -13.46 -2.04 -7.56
C PRO A 68 -12.13 -1.42 -7.15
N TRP A 69 -11.14 -1.46 -8.03
CA TRP A 69 -9.83 -0.90 -7.83
C TRP A 69 -9.25 -0.34 -9.12
N MET A 70 -8.32 0.61 -9.02
CA MET A 70 -7.63 1.16 -10.19
C MET A 70 -6.67 0.13 -10.81
N VAL A 71 -6.59 0.10 -12.13
CA VAL A 71 -5.63 -0.74 -12.86
C VAL A 71 -4.20 -0.30 -12.54
N ILE A 72 -3.93 0.99 -12.61
CA ILE A 72 -2.66 1.62 -12.25
C ILE A 72 -2.94 3.00 -11.65
N GLY A 73 -2.02 3.54 -10.90
CA GLY A 73 -2.15 4.88 -10.34
C GLY A 73 -0.90 5.37 -9.65
N PHE A 74 -0.94 6.61 -9.20
CA PHE A 74 0.14 7.18 -8.42
C PHE A 74 -0.38 8.19 -7.38
N SER A 75 0.49 8.54 -6.45
CA SER A 75 0.21 9.56 -5.43
C SER A 75 1.45 10.44 -5.24
N PRO A 76 1.36 11.75 -5.53
CA PRO A 76 2.41 12.68 -5.15
C PRO A 76 2.47 12.81 -3.63
N ARG A 77 3.66 12.65 -3.09
CA ARG A 77 3.99 12.80 -1.67
C ARG A 77 4.97 13.96 -1.51
N LYS A 78 5.17 14.40 -0.28
CA LYS A 78 6.06 15.53 0.05
C LYS A 78 7.50 15.37 -0.50
N GLN A 79 8.00 14.14 -0.58
CA GLN A 79 9.39 13.84 -0.92
C GLN A 79 9.56 12.93 -2.13
N ASN A 80 8.48 12.37 -2.67
CA ASN A 80 8.52 11.46 -3.81
C ASN A 80 7.16 11.34 -4.49
N ILE A 81 7.17 10.76 -5.67
CA ILE A 81 6.00 10.24 -6.36
C ILE A 81 5.93 8.74 -6.08
N THR A 82 4.83 8.28 -5.49
CA THR A 82 4.58 6.86 -5.25
C THR A 82 3.73 6.32 -6.39
N LEU A 83 4.26 5.36 -7.16
CA LEU A 83 3.54 4.70 -8.24
C LEU A 83 3.06 3.32 -7.77
N TYR A 84 1.81 2.99 -8.08
CA TYR A 84 1.15 1.73 -7.72
C TYR A 84 1.15 0.80 -8.93
N THR A 85 2.32 0.28 -9.26
CA THR A 85 2.54 -0.56 -10.45
C THR A 85 2.39 -2.04 -10.20
N GLY A 86 2.35 -2.47 -8.92
CA GLY A 86 2.48 -3.88 -8.59
C GLY A 86 3.92 -4.39 -8.79
N SER A 87 4.15 -5.64 -8.45
CA SER A 87 5.48 -6.27 -8.53
C SER A 87 5.46 -7.69 -9.06
N SER A 88 4.30 -8.16 -9.54
CA SER A 88 4.08 -9.59 -9.84
C SER A 88 4.15 -9.91 -11.33
N PHE A 89 4.83 -9.12 -12.15
CA PHE A 89 4.98 -9.39 -13.57
C PHE A 89 6.44 -9.77 -13.94
N PRO A 90 6.65 -10.63 -14.95
CA PRO A 90 7.94 -11.28 -15.22
C PRO A 90 9.11 -10.33 -15.45
N GLU A 91 8.89 -9.20 -16.15
CA GLU A 91 9.94 -8.24 -16.54
C GLU A 91 10.22 -7.18 -15.46
N HIS A 92 9.55 -7.23 -14.31
CA HIS A 92 9.58 -6.21 -13.27
C HIS A 92 11.01 -5.87 -12.82
N ASP A 93 11.78 -6.87 -12.40
CA ASP A 93 13.12 -6.66 -11.83
C ASP A 93 14.12 -6.21 -12.90
N GLN A 94 14.00 -6.70 -14.13
CA GLN A 94 14.83 -6.28 -15.25
C GLN A 94 14.58 -4.80 -15.61
N LEU A 95 13.33 -4.38 -15.63
CA LEU A 95 12.95 -2.98 -15.90
C LEU A 95 13.38 -2.06 -14.77
N LEU A 96 13.32 -2.50 -13.53
CA LEU A 96 13.81 -1.74 -12.39
C LEU A 96 15.33 -1.54 -12.45
N ALA A 97 16.09 -2.55 -12.84
CA ALA A 97 17.55 -2.43 -12.98
C ALA A 97 17.98 -1.33 -13.96
N GLY A 98 17.17 -1.07 -15.00
CA GLY A 98 17.42 -0.02 -15.99
C GLY A 98 16.73 1.32 -15.69
N LEU A 99 15.99 1.44 -14.58
CA LEU A 99 15.14 2.60 -14.33
C LEU A 99 15.89 3.85 -13.84
N GLY A 100 16.97 3.69 -13.07
CA GLY A 100 17.67 4.80 -12.43
C GLY A 100 17.43 4.85 -10.92
N LYS A 101 17.47 6.06 -10.31
CA LYS A 101 17.33 6.21 -8.84
C LYS A 101 15.88 6.03 -8.40
N HIS A 102 15.60 4.95 -7.72
CA HIS A 102 14.29 4.63 -7.18
C HIS A 102 14.41 3.86 -5.86
N SER A 103 13.29 3.64 -5.21
CA SER A 103 13.15 2.63 -4.14
C SER A 103 11.82 1.90 -4.31
N THR A 104 11.74 0.69 -3.79
CA THR A 104 10.58 -0.18 -3.96
C THR A 104 9.96 -0.57 -2.63
N GLY A 105 8.68 -0.91 -2.65
CA GLY A 105 7.93 -1.48 -1.54
C GLY A 105 7.02 -2.59 -2.04
N LYS A 106 6.12 -3.08 -1.21
CA LYS A 106 5.17 -4.14 -1.58
C LYS A 106 4.21 -3.66 -2.70
N GLY A 107 4.65 -3.77 -3.96
CA GLY A 107 3.86 -3.34 -5.12
C GLY A 107 3.83 -1.82 -5.36
N CYS A 108 4.73 -1.06 -4.73
CA CYS A 108 4.90 0.37 -4.93
C CYS A 108 6.30 0.68 -5.42
N LEU A 109 6.42 1.65 -6.30
CA LEU A 109 7.67 2.23 -6.78
C LEU A 109 7.72 3.69 -6.34
N TYR A 110 8.83 4.10 -5.74
CA TYR A 110 9.04 5.45 -5.22
C TYR A 110 10.12 6.15 -6.01
N ILE A 111 9.80 7.30 -6.58
CA ILE A 111 10.69 8.14 -7.39
C ILE A 111 10.70 9.52 -6.77
N LYS A 112 11.88 10.11 -6.52
CA LYS A 112 11.96 11.47 -5.97
C LYS A 112 11.63 12.51 -7.02
N ARG A 113 12.24 12.40 -8.19
CA ARG A 113 12.04 13.27 -9.37
C ARG A 113 12.06 12.42 -10.63
N LEU A 114 11.35 12.83 -11.65
CA LEU A 114 11.41 12.14 -12.94
C LEU A 114 12.79 12.28 -13.61
N SER A 115 13.52 13.34 -13.33
CA SER A 115 14.91 13.51 -13.77
C SER A 115 15.88 12.45 -13.22
N ASP A 116 15.52 11.75 -12.15
CA ASP A 116 16.32 10.68 -11.54
C ASP A 116 16.17 9.33 -12.26
N VAL A 117 15.20 9.21 -13.18
CA VAL A 117 14.84 7.94 -13.81
C VAL A 117 14.83 8.05 -15.34
N ASN A 118 15.03 6.91 -15.98
CA ASN A 118 14.92 6.77 -17.42
C ASN A 118 13.44 6.68 -17.84
N ILE A 119 12.91 7.72 -18.49
CA ILE A 119 11.50 7.82 -18.88
C ILE A 119 11.07 6.69 -19.84
N PRO A 120 11.81 6.33 -20.90
CA PRO A 120 11.49 5.17 -21.73
C PRO A 120 11.36 3.87 -20.94
N THR A 121 12.24 3.65 -19.95
CA THR A 121 12.17 2.47 -19.09
C THR A 121 10.95 2.52 -18.17
N LEU A 122 10.64 3.69 -17.61
CA LEU A 122 9.42 3.91 -16.83
C LEU A 122 8.16 3.62 -17.63
N GLN A 123 8.08 4.08 -18.88
CA GLN A 123 6.96 3.78 -19.78
C GLN A 123 6.80 2.27 -20.04
N LYS A 124 7.90 1.56 -20.29
CA LYS A 124 7.87 0.09 -20.45
C LYS A 124 7.35 -0.59 -19.19
N LEU A 125 7.83 -0.17 -18.02
CA LEU A 125 7.40 -0.71 -16.72
C LEU A 125 5.92 -0.48 -16.48
N VAL A 126 5.42 0.73 -16.75
CA VAL A 126 4.00 1.08 -16.61
C VAL A 126 3.14 0.25 -17.58
N ASN A 127 3.55 0.11 -18.86
CA ASN A 127 2.84 -0.69 -19.84
C ASN A 127 2.79 -2.18 -19.46
N ALA A 128 3.91 -2.77 -19.02
CA ALA A 128 3.98 -4.15 -18.57
C ALA A 128 3.08 -4.39 -17.36
N SER A 129 3.09 -3.46 -16.40
CA SER A 129 2.24 -3.49 -15.22
C SER A 129 0.74 -3.48 -15.58
N VAL A 130 0.32 -2.59 -16.46
CA VAL A 130 -1.07 -2.50 -16.93
C VAL A 130 -1.49 -3.77 -17.64
N LYS A 131 -0.68 -4.26 -18.59
CA LYS A 131 -0.94 -5.50 -19.33
C LYS A 131 -1.13 -6.69 -18.39
N HIS A 132 -0.23 -6.85 -17.43
CA HIS A 132 -0.31 -7.93 -16.45
C HIS A 132 -1.58 -7.84 -15.59
N ARG A 133 -1.91 -6.63 -15.09
CA ARG A 133 -3.10 -6.40 -14.26
C ARG A 133 -4.40 -6.70 -15.00
N LEU A 134 -4.47 -6.32 -16.27
CA LEU A 134 -5.65 -6.59 -17.10
C LEU A 134 -5.78 -8.09 -17.41
N ALA A 135 -4.66 -8.81 -17.62
CA ALA A 135 -4.66 -10.26 -17.79
C ALA A 135 -5.14 -10.98 -16.53
N GLU A 136 -4.60 -10.64 -15.34
CA GLU A 136 -5.07 -11.19 -14.06
C GLU A 136 -6.58 -10.98 -13.85
N SER A 137 -7.09 -9.80 -14.23
CA SER A 137 -8.52 -9.49 -14.08
C SER A 137 -9.41 -10.30 -15.01
N ALA A 138 -8.92 -10.68 -16.19
CA ALA A 138 -9.63 -11.53 -17.13
C ALA A 138 -9.73 -12.99 -16.66
N ASP A 139 -8.64 -13.51 -16.09
CA ASP A 139 -8.59 -14.88 -15.55
C ASP A 139 -9.52 -15.07 -14.35
N HIS A 140 -9.67 -14.04 -13.51
CA HIS A 140 -10.62 -14.08 -12.38
C HIS A 140 -12.10 -14.04 -12.80
N LYS A 141 -12.43 -13.52 -13.99
CA LYS A 141 -13.79 -13.56 -14.54
C LYS A 141 -14.18 -14.93 -15.10
N SER A 142 -13.20 -15.75 -15.46
CA SER A 142 -13.42 -17.08 -16.07
C SER A 142 -13.38 -18.24 -15.08
N SER A 143 -13.00 -18.03 -13.82
CA SER A 143 -13.01 -19.10 -12.80
C SER A 143 -14.32 -19.06 -12.00
N PRO A 144 -15.18 -20.11 -12.09
CA PRO A 144 -16.33 -20.24 -11.20
C PRO A 144 -15.86 -20.37 -9.76
N ALA A 145 -16.44 -19.60 -8.85
CA ALA A 145 -16.19 -19.64 -7.42
C ALA A 145 -16.27 -21.10 -6.90
N LYS A 146 -15.16 -21.68 -6.44
CA LYS A 146 -15.18 -22.95 -5.73
C LYS A 146 -16.01 -22.79 -4.46
N PRO A 147 -17.09 -23.58 -4.25
CA PRO A 147 -17.89 -23.50 -3.04
C PRO A 147 -16.99 -23.85 -1.85
N GLY A 148 -16.93 -22.95 -0.87
CA GLY A 148 -16.16 -23.11 0.34
C GLY A 148 -16.54 -24.39 1.06
N LYS A 149 -15.60 -25.30 1.28
CA LYS A 149 -15.77 -26.48 2.13
C LYS A 149 -16.08 -26.00 3.56
N LYS A 150 -17.32 -26.11 3.96
CA LYS A 150 -17.75 -26.02 5.36
C LYS A 150 -17.02 -27.11 6.13
N LYS A 151 -16.16 -26.75 7.08
CA LYS A 151 -15.63 -27.69 8.07
C LYS A 151 -16.78 -28.20 8.92
N PRO A 152 -16.91 -29.52 9.15
CA PRO A 152 -17.94 -30.07 10.04
C PRO A 152 -17.66 -29.64 11.48
N GLY A 153 -18.66 -29.06 12.13
CA GLY A 153 -18.61 -28.62 13.50
C GLY A 153 -18.33 -29.80 14.44
N LYS A 154 -17.29 -29.67 15.25
CA LYS A 154 -16.94 -30.59 16.32
C LYS A 154 -17.92 -30.35 17.46
N LYS A 155 -18.86 -31.31 17.65
CA LYS A 155 -19.74 -31.38 18.81
C LYS A 155 -18.87 -31.66 20.04
N THR A 156 -18.74 -30.71 20.94
CA THR A 156 -18.21 -30.96 22.27
C THR A 156 -19.37 -31.42 23.20
N ALA A 157 -19.30 -32.67 23.58
CA ALA A 157 -20.17 -33.22 24.60
C ALA A 157 -19.80 -32.65 25.97
N ASN A 158 -20.82 -32.13 26.63
CA ASN A 158 -20.80 -31.63 27.99
C ASN A 158 -20.75 -32.88 28.95
N LYS A 159 -19.74 -32.94 29.82
CA LYS A 159 -19.74 -33.85 30.96
C LYS A 159 -19.31 -33.08 32.20
N SER A 160 -20.30 -32.77 32.99
CA SER A 160 -20.18 -32.25 34.34
C SER A 160 -19.56 -33.30 35.27
N VAL A 161 -18.55 -32.91 36.06
CA VAL A 161 -18.30 -33.52 37.37
C VAL A 161 -17.78 -32.46 38.34
N LYS A 162 -18.38 -32.51 39.48
CA LYS A 162 -18.42 -31.68 40.66
C LYS A 162 -17.24 -31.99 41.61
N SER A 163 -16.95 -30.99 42.48
CA SER A 163 -16.26 -31.07 43.78
C SER A 163 -14.76 -30.82 43.80
N LYS A 164 -14.20 -30.13 44.70
CA LYS A 164 -14.37 -29.65 46.05
C LYS A 164 -13.03 -29.07 46.53
N ALA A 165 -13.08 -27.87 47.04
CA ALA A 165 -12.41 -27.37 48.24
C ALA A 165 -10.88 -27.49 48.43
N THR A 166 -10.22 -26.42 48.73
CA THR A 166 -9.74 -25.97 50.03
C THR A 166 -8.27 -25.60 50.11
N ARG A 167 -8.04 -24.42 50.68
CA ARG A 167 -6.90 -23.91 51.50
C ARG A 167 -5.69 -23.29 50.74
N ARG A 168 -5.58 -21.97 50.99
CA ARG A 168 -4.78 -21.24 52.02
C ARG A 168 -3.27 -21.46 51.87
N SER A 169 -2.53 -20.41 51.64
CA SER A 169 -1.90 -19.50 52.61
C SER A 169 -0.83 -18.66 51.87
N THR A 170 -0.87 -17.38 51.99
CA THR A 170 -0.04 -16.46 52.82
C THR A 170 1.38 -16.23 52.37
N SER A 171 1.61 -14.94 52.31
CA SER A 171 2.80 -14.15 52.72
C SER A 171 3.85 -13.99 51.65
N ALA A 172 4.31 -12.84 51.39
CA ALA A 172 4.70 -11.63 52.02
C ALA A 172 5.95 -11.08 51.34
N LYS A 173 5.91 -9.74 51.07
CA LYS A 173 6.97 -8.77 51.35
C LYS A 173 8.37 -8.99 50.72
N THR A 174 8.87 -8.03 49.97
CA THR A 174 9.71 -6.86 50.35
C THR A 174 10.27 -6.25 49.10
N SER A 175 10.05 -4.95 48.75
CA SER A 175 10.79 -3.77 49.16
C SER A 175 12.30 -3.73 48.77
N SER A 176 12.59 -2.79 47.86
CA SER A 176 13.65 -1.75 47.95
C SER A 176 13.93 -1.21 46.54
N ARG A 177 13.62 0.06 46.20
CA ARG A 177 14.32 1.31 46.48
C ARG A 177 15.82 1.29 46.16
N LYS A 178 16.20 2.06 45.11
CA LYS A 178 17.25 3.10 45.12
C LYS A 178 17.55 3.48 43.67
N SER A 179 17.26 4.65 43.27
CA SER A 179 17.96 5.94 43.34
C SER A 179 18.88 6.18 42.14
N ALA A 180 18.54 7.25 41.40
CA ALA A 180 19.41 7.96 40.46
C ALA A 180 20.62 8.60 41.18
N PRO A 181 21.62 9.07 40.46
CA PRO A 181 21.82 10.50 40.35
C PRO A 181 22.24 10.99 38.95
N LYS A 182 21.90 12.06 38.66
CA LYS A 182 22.13 13.44 38.22
C LYS A 182 23.63 13.86 38.22
N ALA A 183 23.92 14.71 37.23
CA ALA A 183 24.98 15.72 37.12
C ALA A 183 26.01 15.40 36.01
N THR A 184 26.51 16.30 35.16
CA THR A 184 26.51 17.77 35.19
C THR A 184 27.05 18.27 33.85
N ALA A 185 26.68 19.44 33.49
CA ALA A 185 27.18 20.28 32.41
C ALA A 185 28.70 20.50 32.41
N ARG A 186 29.30 20.70 31.20
CA ARG A 186 30.36 21.71 31.09
C ARG A 186 30.48 22.29 29.68
N LYS A 187 30.25 23.54 29.63
CA LYS A 187 30.54 24.60 28.69
C LYS A 187 32.04 24.73 28.40
N ARG A 188 32.41 25.10 27.16
CA ARG A 188 33.45 26.06 26.74
C ARG A 188 33.79 25.73 25.28
N SER A 189 33.55 26.62 24.29
CA SER A 189 34.06 27.95 24.00
C SER A 189 35.44 27.94 23.28
N ARG A 190 35.47 28.58 22.10
CA ARG A 190 36.56 29.19 21.32
C ARG A 190 37.59 28.23 20.68
N ALA A 191 37.82 28.27 19.41
CA ALA A 191 38.41 29.34 18.59
C ALA A 191 37.85 29.23 17.15
#